data_ffb19b3845ab367ded7805819e27add2
#
_entry.id   ffb19b3845ab367ded7805819e27add2
#
_cell.length_a   1.000
_cell.length_b   1.000
_cell.length_c   1.000
_cell.angle_alpha   90.00
_cell.angle_beta   90.00
_cell.angle_gamma   90.00
#
_symmetry.space_group_name_H-M   'P 1'
#
loop_
_entity.id
_entity.type
_entity.pdbx_description
1 polymer ?
#
loop_
_entity_poly.entity_id
_entity_poly.type
_entity_poly.pdbx_seq_one_letter_code
_entity_poly.pdbx_strand_id
1 'polypeptide(L)'
;IPHVVEMESEGGAAGAVHGALATGALTTTFTASQGLLLMIPNMYKIAGELIPTVFHVSARALAYEGLSIFGDHSDVLSCRQTGFAMLAAASVQEVMDMALVAHASTLESRIPFLHFFDGFRTSHEVQKIDEIPEETIREMIDDKLVFAHRERALSPDHPTMRGTAQNPDVYFQARETCNPFYNATPAIVQKYMDMLGEKTGRKYNLFDYVGAPDAEHVIVAMGSGVDAIDETVSYMI
;
A
#
# COMPACT_ATOMS: atom_id res chain seq x y z
N ILE A 1 19.74 -10.02 5.36
CA ILE A 1 19.80 -9.05 4.23
C ILE A 1 18.74 -9.49 3.24
N PRO A 2 17.87 -8.59 2.78
CA PRO A 2 16.88 -8.93 1.76
C PRO A 2 17.55 -9.39 0.46
N HIS A 3 16.90 -10.32 -0.23
CA HIS A 3 17.32 -10.73 -1.57
C HIS A 3 16.62 -9.80 -2.58
N VAL A 4 17.41 -9.04 -3.34
CA VAL A 4 16.91 -8.12 -4.38
C VAL A 4 17.02 -8.81 -5.73
N VAL A 5 15.92 -8.81 -6.49
CA VAL A 5 15.84 -9.37 -7.83
C VAL A 5 15.35 -8.29 -8.79
N GLU A 6 16.17 -7.98 -9.77
CA GLU A 6 15.77 -7.09 -10.88
C GLU A 6 15.07 -7.92 -11.96
N MET A 7 13.94 -7.42 -12.44
CA MET A 7 13.11 -8.11 -13.42
C MET A 7 12.98 -7.25 -14.68
N GLU A 8 12.96 -7.89 -15.84
CA GLU A 8 12.85 -7.19 -17.13
C GLU A 8 11.43 -6.66 -17.42
N SER A 9 10.43 -7.21 -16.74
CA SER A 9 9.03 -6.82 -16.94
C SER A 9 8.31 -6.78 -15.60
N GLU A 10 7.52 -5.74 -15.41
CA GLU A 10 6.71 -5.57 -14.19
C GLU A 10 5.66 -6.67 -14.05
N GLY A 11 5.11 -7.17 -15.15
CA GLY A 11 4.24 -8.35 -15.12
C GLY A 11 4.96 -9.60 -14.61
N GLY A 12 6.22 -9.78 -15.03
CA GLY A 12 7.10 -10.83 -14.52
C GLY A 12 7.45 -10.63 -13.05
N ALA A 13 7.75 -9.40 -12.64
CA ALA A 13 8.01 -9.04 -11.25
C ALA A 13 6.80 -9.35 -10.36
N ALA A 14 5.58 -8.97 -10.77
CA ALA A 14 4.35 -9.28 -10.04
C ALA A 14 4.10 -10.79 -9.92
N GLY A 15 4.41 -11.57 -10.96
CA GLY A 15 4.35 -13.03 -10.91
C GLY A 15 5.37 -13.63 -9.94
N ALA A 16 6.60 -13.13 -9.92
CA ALA A 16 7.65 -13.54 -8.99
C ALA A 16 7.27 -13.21 -7.54
N VAL A 17 6.74 -11.99 -7.29
CA VAL A 17 6.21 -11.58 -5.99
C VAL A 17 5.10 -12.52 -5.53
N HIS A 18 4.10 -12.77 -6.39
CA HIS A 18 2.99 -13.67 -6.06
C HIS A 18 3.48 -15.08 -5.70
N GLY A 19 4.40 -15.64 -6.50
CA GLY A 19 4.99 -16.95 -6.22
C GLY A 19 5.74 -17.00 -4.89
N ALA A 20 6.57 -16.00 -4.60
CA ALA A 20 7.32 -15.90 -3.35
C ALA A 20 6.39 -15.77 -2.13
N LEU A 21 5.37 -14.91 -2.22
CA LEU A 21 4.35 -14.75 -1.19
C LEU A 21 3.57 -16.06 -0.94
N ALA A 22 3.21 -16.77 -2.01
CA ALA A 22 2.49 -18.04 -1.90
C ALA A 22 3.28 -19.11 -1.15
N THR A 23 4.62 -19.04 -1.17
CA THR A 23 5.51 -19.94 -0.41
C THR A 23 5.87 -19.41 1.00
N GLY A 24 5.24 -18.31 1.44
CA GLY A 24 5.39 -17.77 2.79
C GLY A 24 6.55 -16.78 2.96
N ALA A 25 7.22 -16.40 1.88
CA ALA A 25 8.23 -15.34 1.95
C ALA A 25 7.55 -13.96 2.12
N LEU A 26 8.14 -13.10 2.94
CA LEU A 26 7.79 -11.67 2.95
C LEU A 26 8.41 -11.03 1.72
N THR A 27 7.58 -10.45 0.88
CA THR A 27 8.02 -9.92 -0.41
C THR A 27 7.34 -8.59 -0.69
N THR A 28 8.06 -7.67 -1.27
CA THR A 28 7.57 -6.35 -1.70
C THR A 28 8.12 -6.02 -3.08
N THR A 29 7.54 -5.01 -3.74
CA THR A 29 8.01 -4.56 -5.04
C THR A 29 7.89 -3.03 -5.17
N PHE A 30 8.64 -2.48 -6.12
CA PHE A 30 8.68 -1.06 -6.44
C PHE A 30 8.39 -0.88 -7.92
N THR A 31 7.50 0.05 -8.26
CA THR A 31 7.08 0.29 -9.64
C THR A 31 6.56 1.72 -9.85
N ALA A 32 6.17 2.03 -11.08
CA ALA A 32 5.60 3.32 -11.47
C ALA A 32 4.81 3.20 -12.77
N SER A 33 3.83 4.07 -12.99
CA SER A 33 3.18 4.34 -14.28
C SER A 33 2.66 3.07 -14.98
N GLN A 34 2.97 2.88 -16.28
CA GLN A 34 2.57 1.69 -17.04
C GLN A 34 3.05 0.38 -16.43
N GLY A 35 4.19 0.38 -15.74
CA GLY A 35 4.70 -0.80 -15.05
C GLY A 35 3.71 -1.33 -14.01
N LEU A 36 3.09 -0.43 -13.23
CA LEU A 36 2.03 -0.81 -12.29
C LEU A 36 0.83 -1.43 -13.01
N LEU A 37 0.44 -0.91 -14.18
CA LEU A 37 -0.68 -1.46 -14.94
C LEU A 37 -0.41 -2.88 -15.43
N LEU A 38 0.83 -3.22 -15.76
CA LEU A 38 1.23 -4.58 -16.11
C LEU A 38 1.12 -5.57 -14.94
N MET A 39 1.07 -5.07 -13.70
CA MET A 39 0.91 -5.89 -12.49
C MET A 39 -0.55 -6.21 -12.14
N ILE A 40 -1.53 -5.48 -12.71
CA ILE A 40 -2.95 -5.57 -12.36
C ILE A 40 -3.50 -7.01 -12.30
N PRO A 41 -3.25 -7.90 -13.28
CA PRO A 41 -3.77 -9.28 -13.22
C PRO A 41 -3.31 -10.03 -11.95
N ASN A 42 -2.04 -9.87 -11.57
CA ASN A 42 -1.50 -10.46 -10.35
C ASN A 42 -2.01 -9.77 -9.08
N MET A 43 -2.25 -8.46 -9.12
CA MET A 43 -2.83 -7.73 -7.99
C MET A 43 -4.22 -8.27 -7.62
N TYR A 44 -5.10 -8.48 -8.59
CA TYR A 44 -6.40 -9.14 -8.35
C TYR A 44 -6.23 -10.50 -7.66
N LYS A 45 -5.24 -11.25 -8.09
CA LYS A 45 -4.97 -12.59 -7.58
C LYS A 45 -4.47 -12.55 -6.13
N ILE A 46 -3.48 -11.71 -5.86
CA ILE A 46 -2.89 -11.51 -4.53
C ILE A 46 -3.97 -11.03 -3.55
N ALA A 47 -4.79 -10.05 -3.94
CA ALA A 47 -5.86 -9.53 -3.09
C ALA A 47 -6.95 -10.58 -2.83
N GLY A 48 -7.38 -11.31 -3.87
CA GLY A 48 -8.39 -12.36 -3.76
C GLY A 48 -7.94 -13.53 -2.86
N GLU A 49 -6.65 -13.80 -2.78
CA GLU A 49 -6.08 -14.82 -1.90
C GLU A 49 -5.77 -14.30 -0.49
N LEU A 50 -6.02 -13.01 -0.21
CA LEU A 50 -5.73 -12.37 1.08
C LEU A 50 -4.26 -12.57 1.50
N ILE A 51 -3.34 -12.33 0.59
CA ILE A 51 -1.90 -12.47 0.82
C ILE A 51 -1.29 -11.12 1.15
N PRO A 52 -0.68 -10.96 2.34
CA PRO A 52 -0.09 -9.69 2.77
C PRO A 52 1.12 -9.31 1.94
N THR A 53 1.11 -8.12 1.39
CA THR A 53 2.25 -7.49 0.70
C THR A 53 2.06 -5.99 0.57
N VAL A 54 3.12 -5.27 0.27
CA VAL A 54 3.08 -3.85 -0.06
C VAL A 54 3.74 -3.63 -1.42
N PHE A 55 3.04 -2.95 -2.33
CA PHE A 55 3.61 -2.42 -3.56
C PHE A 55 3.89 -0.93 -3.34
N HIS A 56 5.15 -0.53 -3.46
CA HIS A 56 5.55 0.88 -3.36
C HIS A 56 5.56 1.50 -4.74
N VAL A 57 4.83 2.60 -4.91
CA VAL A 57 4.62 3.21 -6.22
C VAL A 57 4.99 4.68 -6.20
N SER A 58 5.94 5.03 -7.06
CA SER A 58 6.22 6.41 -7.43
C SER A 58 5.21 6.81 -8.51
N ALA A 59 4.04 7.31 -8.09
CA ALA A 59 2.89 7.54 -8.95
C ALA A 59 3.17 8.61 -10.02
N ARG A 60 2.94 8.27 -11.28
CA ARG A 60 3.19 9.15 -12.43
C ARG A 60 2.09 9.02 -13.47
N ALA A 61 1.96 10.06 -14.30
CA ALA A 61 1.06 10.06 -15.44
C ALA A 61 1.26 8.83 -16.32
N LEU A 62 0.16 8.29 -16.80
CA LEU A 62 0.19 7.26 -17.83
C LEU A 62 0.56 7.91 -19.17
N ALA A 63 1.32 7.20 -19.99
CA ALA A 63 1.61 7.64 -21.35
C ALA A 63 0.33 7.70 -22.17
N TYR A 64 0.15 8.79 -22.88
CA TYR A 64 -0.91 9.00 -23.85
C TYR A 64 -0.26 9.28 -25.22
N GLU A 65 -0.47 10.45 -25.82
CA GLU A 65 0.29 10.87 -27.01
C GLU A 65 1.75 11.14 -26.63
N GLY A 66 1.98 11.78 -25.49
CA GLY A 66 3.28 12.04 -24.88
C GLY A 66 3.40 11.38 -23.53
N LEU A 67 4.61 11.38 -22.97
CA LEU A 67 4.93 10.89 -21.64
C LEU A 67 5.23 12.08 -20.71
N SER A 68 4.65 12.06 -19.52
CA SER A 68 5.04 12.93 -18.40
C SER A 68 5.63 12.08 -17.27
N ILE A 69 6.77 12.54 -16.74
CA ILE A 69 7.42 11.87 -15.59
C ILE A 69 6.98 12.46 -14.25
N PHE A 70 6.19 13.53 -14.28
CA PHE A 70 5.74 14.21 -13.07
C PHE A 70 4.61 13.48 -12.37
N GLY A 71 4.43 13.79 -11.08
CA GLY A 71 3.41 13.22 -10.23
C GLY A 71 2.00 13.32 -10.80
N ASP A 72 1.33 12.20 -10.83
CA ASP A 72 -0.05 12.05 -11.28
C ASP A 72 -0.56 10.72 -10.71
N HIS A 73 -1.85 10.65 -10.40
CA HIS A 73 -2.44 9.46 -9.77
C HIS A 73 -3.23 8.58 -10.73
N SER A 74 -3.14 8.80 -12.04
CA SER A 74 -3.86 8.00 -13.04
C SER A 74 -3.46 6.53 -13.02
N ASP A 75 -2.20 6.21 -12.74
CA ASP A 75 -1.70 4.84 -12.61
C ASP A 75 -2.30 4.14 -11.38
N VAL A 76 -2.16 4.70 -10.18
CA VAL A 76 -2.68 4.12 -8.93
C VAL A 76 -4.20 4.06 -8.93
N LEU A 77 -4.89 5.07 -9.45
CA LEU A 77 -6.35 5.07 -9.55
C LEU A 77 -6.87 4.02 -10.54
N SER A 78 -6.09 3.65 -11.54
CA SER A 78 -6.41 2.52 -12.44
C SER A 78 -6.40 1.19 -11.70
N CYS A 79 -5.69 1.10 -10.57
CA CYS A 79 -5.60 -0.10 -9.74
C CYS A 79 -6.65 -0.16 -8.61
N ARG A 80 -7.50 0.85 -8.42
CA ARG A 80 -8.44 0.95 -7.31
C ARG A 80 -9.41 -0.23 -7.17
N GLN A 81 -9.65 -0.95 -8.26
CA GLN A 81 -10.58 -2.10 -8.28
C GLN A 81 -9.89 -3.44 -7.99
N THR A 82 -8.56 -3.48 -7.87
CA THR A 82 -7.80 -4.71 -7.69
C THR A 82 -8.00 -5.37 -6.33
N GLY A 83 -8.46 -4.58 -5.35
CA GLY A 83 -8.60 -5.03 -3.96
C GLY A 83 -7.40 -4.69 -3.07
N PHE A 84 -6.42 -3.98 -3.58
CA PHE A 84 -5.36 -3.40 -2.74
C PHE A 84 -5.90 -2.20 -1.95
N ALA A 85 -5.60 -2.12 -0.66
CA ALA A 85 -5.79 -0.90 0.11
C ALA A 85 -4.80 0.16 -0.38
N MET A 86 -5.25 1.39 -0.53
CA MET A 86 -4.45 2.49 -1.08
C MET A 86 -4.05 3.44 0.04
N LEU A 87 -2.74 3.66 0.20
CA LEU A 87 -2.18 4.55 1.22
C LEU A 87 -1.27 5.58 0.55
N ALA A 88 -1.68 6.84 0.58
CA ALA A 88 -0.93 7.95 0.00
C ALA A 88 0.02 8.57 1.02
N ALA A 89 1.20 8.98 0.58
CA ALA A 89 2.15 9.79 1.32
C ALA A 89 2.40 11.12 0.60
N ALA A 90 2.43 12.22 1.34
CA ALA A 90 2.56 13.57 0.80
C ALA A 90 4.02 14.06 0.76
N SER A 91 4.85 13.63 1.70
CA SER A 91 6.24 14.07 1.86
C SER A 91 7.21 12.90 1.94
N VAL A 92 8.53 13.18 1.82
CA VAL A 92 9.58 12.15 1.95
C VAL A 92 9.56 11.52 3.35
N GLN A 93 9.24 12.29 4.40
CA GLN A 93 9.07 11.75 5.74
C GLN A 93 7.89 10.77 5.81
N GLU A 94 6.77 11.15 5.24
CA GLU A 94 5.59 10.29 5.20
C GLU A 94 5.82 9.02 4.38
N VAL A 95 6.60 9.08 3.30
CA VAL A 95 6.94 7.87 2.52
C VAL A 95 7.60 6.81 3.39
N MET A 96 8.56 7.21 4.25
CA MET A 96 9.20 6.27 5.16
C MET A 96 8.23 5.76 6.24
N ASP A 97 7.48 6.67 6.84
CA ASP A 97 6.58 6.37 7.95
C ASP A 97 5.40 5.49 7.51
N MET A 98 4.77 5.85 6.40
CA MET A 98 3.65 5.08 5.84
C MET A 98 4.10 3.74 5.24
N ALA A 99 5.35 3.58 4.83
CA ALA A 99 5.87 2.28 4.43
C ALA A 99 5.82 1.29 5.62
N LEU A 100 6.26 1.71 6.82
CA LEU A 100 6.18 0.86 8.02
C LEU A 100 4.73 0.56 8.40
N VAL A 101 3.85 1.58 8.40
CA VAL A 101 2.42 1.42 8.66
C VAL A 101 1.79 0.42 7.67
N ALA A 102 2.10 0.54 6.38
CA ALA A 102 1.58 -0.38 5.36
C ALA A 102 2.03 -1.82 5.58
N HIS A 103 3.32 -2.04 5.89
CA HIS A 103 3.86 -3.37 6.16
C HIS A 103 3.27 -4.01 7.42
N ALA A 104 3.09 -3.26 8.49
CA ALA A 104 2.45 -3.76 9.70
C ALA A 104 0.95 -4.05 9.45
N SER A 105 0.27 -3.14 8.79
CA SER A 105 -1.17 -3.25 8.50
C SER A 105 -1.49 -4.42 7.57
N THR A 106 -0.70 -4.64 6.52
CA THR A 106 -0.95 -5.75 5.59
C THR A 106 -0.81 -7.11 6.26
N LEU A 107 0.14 -7.27 7.19
CA LEU A 107 0.32 -8.52 7.94
C LEU A 107 -0.89 -8.83 8.82
N GLU A 108 -1.46 -7.84 9.50
CA GLU A 108 -2.61 -8.02 10.39
C GLU A 108 -3.92 -8.14 9.61
N SER A 109 -4.17 -7.23 8.67
CA SER A 109 -5.41 -7.21 7.88
C SER A 109 -5.49 -8.31 6.82
N ARG A 110 -4.36 -8.82 6.36
CA ARG A 110 -4.23 -9.71 5.19
C ARG A 110 -4.64 -9.07 3.86
N ILE A 111 -4.93 -7.77 3.87
CA ILE A 111 -5.19 -7.00 2.66
C ILE A 111 -3.85 -6.48 2.14
N PRO A 112 -3.50 -6.69 0.86
CA PRO A 112 -2.31 -6.10 0.27
C PRO A 112 -2.46 -4.58 0.13
N PHE A 113 -1.34 -3.86 0.20
CA PHE A 113 -1.33 -2.40 0.15
C PHE A 113 -0.62 -1.88 -1.10
N LEU A 114 -1.20 -0.85 -1.67
CA LEU A 114 -0.58 0.04 -2.64
C LEU A 114 -0.17 1.31 -1.88
N HIS A 115 1.08 1.38 -1.45
CA HIS A 115 1.65 2.57 -0.83
C HIS A 115 2.26 3.44 -1.92
N PHE A 116 1.78 4.67 -2.07
CA PHE A 116 2.19 5.52 -3.18
C PHE A 116 2.47 6.96 -2.75
N PHE A 117 3.29 7.60 -3.53
CA PHE A 117 3.71 9.00 -3.38
C PHE A 117 3.98 9.58 -4.77
N ASP A 118 4.04 10.89 -4.88
CA ASP A 118 4.19 11.56 -6.17
C ASP A 118 5.56 11.26 -6.80
N GLY A 119 5.50 10.74 -8.02
CA GLY A 119 6.68 10.51 -8.83
C GLY A 119 7.33 11.83 -9.24
N PHE A 120 8.65 11.83 -9.38
CA PHE A 120 9.50 12.97 -9.63
C PHE A 120 9.48 14.01 -8.50
N ARG A 121 8.31 14.51 -8.09
CA ARG A 121 8.21 15.50 -7.01
C ARG A 121 8.74 14.93 -5.69
N THR A 122 8.07 13.94 -5.12
CA THR A 122 8.51 13.33 -3.86
C THR A 122 9.64 12.32 -4.04
N SER A 123 9.61 11.53 -5.11
CA SER A 123 10.60 10.47 -5.34
C SER A 123 12.02 10.99 -5.64
N HIS A 124 12.18 12.23 -6.07
CA HIS A 124 13.46 12.86 -6.39
C HIS A 124 13.79 14.03 -5.45
N GLU A 125 12.96 14.30 -4.49
CA GLU A 125 13.19 15.35 -3.51
C GLU A 125 14.32 14.93 -2.55
N VAL A 126 15.26 15.86 -2.33
CA VAL A 126 16.31 15.70 -1.32
C VAL A 126 15.89 16.45 -0.07
N GLN A 127 15.53 15.71 0.94
CA GLN A 127 15.01 16.26 2.20
C GLN A 127 15.69 15.58 3.40
N LYS A 128 15.89 16.34 4.47
CA LYS A 128 16.27 15.75 5.74
C LYS A 128 15.04 15.15 6.41
N ILE A 129 15.13 13.88 6.79
CA ILE A 129 14.08 13.16 7.49
C ILE A 129 14.58 12.64 8.83
N ASP A 130 13.65 12.36 9.74
CA ASP A 130 13.93 11.70 11.00
C ASP A 130 13.74 10.18 10.81
N GLU A 131 14.84 9.45 10.90
CA GLU A 131 14.86 8.00 10.72
C GLU A 131 14.01 7.29 11.79
N ILE A 132 13.29 6.24 11.41
CA ILE A 132 12.58 5.39 12.36
C ILE A 132 13.61 4.45 13.01
N PRO A 133 13.74 4.44 14.36
CA PRO A 133 14.64 3.54 15.05
C PRO A 133 14.33 2.06 14.74
N GLU A 134 15.37 1.24 14.58
CA GLU A 134 15.21 -0.19 14.30
C GLU A 134 14.36 -0.91 15.36
N GLU A 135 14.46 -0.49 16.61
CA GLU A 135 13.65 -0.98 17.71
C GLU A 135 12.16 -0.73 17.49
N THR A 136 11.80 0.47 17.04
CA THR A 136 10.42 0.81 16.68
C THR A 136 9.88 -0.10 15.57
N ILE A 137 10.70 -0.35 14.54
CA ILE A 137 10.33 -1.26 13.44
C ILE A 137 10.05 -2.66 13.99
N ARG A 138 10.94 -3.16 14.87
CA ARG A 138 10.79 -4.49 15.47
C ARG A 138 9.54 -4.62 16.35
N GLU A 139 9.18 -3.57 17.06
CA GLU A 139 8.00 -3.55 17.92
C GLU A 139 6.68 -3.45 17.12
N MET A 140 6.71 -2.78 15.97
CA MET A 140 5.54 -2.63 15.10
C MET A 140 5.28 -3.85 14.21
N ILE A 141 6.30 -4.64 13.90
CA ILE A 141 6.15 -5.87 13.10
C ILE A 141 6.04 -7.07 14.05
N ASP A 142 4.83 -7.56 14.28
CA ASP A 142 4.58 -8.71 15.14
C ASP A 142 5.00 -10.02 14.46
N ASP A 143 6.01 -10.69 15.03
CA ASP A 143 6.49 -11.98 14.54
C ASP A 143 5.39 -13.05 14.46
N LYS A 144 4.36 -12.98 15.32
CA LYS A 144 3.23 -13.91 15.28
C LYS A 144 2.46 -13.80 13.96
N LEU A 145 2.31 -12.58 13.44
CA LEU A 145 1.66 -12.34 12.15
C LEU A 145 2.52 -12.86 10.98
N VAL A 146 3.84 -12.72 11.09
CA VAL A 146 4.79 -13.29 10.13
C VAL A 146 4.71 -14.81 10.13
N PHE A 147 4.71 -15.45 11.30
CA PHE A 147 4.55 -16.90 11.40
C PHE A 147 3.18 -17.36 10.88
N ALA A 148 2.10 -16.66 11.21
CA ALA A 148 0.78 -16.96 10.69
C ALA A 148 0.70 -16.85 9.15
N HIS A 149 1.43 -15.91 8.53
CA HIS A 149 1.56 -15.86 7.07
C HIS A 149 2.26 -17.12 6.54
N ARG A 150 3.37 -17.54 7.17
CA ARG A 150 4.13 -18.73 6.76
C ARG A 150 3.33 -20.03 6.92
N GLU A 151 2.54 -20.14 7.98
CA GLU A 151 1.65 -21.28 8.20
C GLU A 151 0.58 -21.45 7.11
N ARG A 152 0.16 -20.35 6.50
CA ARG A 152 -0.78 -20.37 5.37
C ARG A 152 -0.12 -20.60 4.01
N ALA A 153 1.20 -20.76 3.97
CA ALA A 153 1.95 -20.96 2.73
C ALA A 153 1.64 -22.32 2.08
N LEU A 154 1.87 -22.38 0.78
CA LEU A 154 1.86 -23.65 0.06
C LEU A 154 2.97 -24.56 0.60
N SER A 155 2.60 -25.72 1.13
CA SER A 155 3.53 -26.71 1.68
C SER A 155 3.09 -28.11 1.30
N PRO A 156 4.02 -29.03 1.01
CA PRO A 156 3.70 -30.45 0.84
C PRO A 156 3.03 -31.07 2.07
N ASP A 157 3.37 -30.57 3.27
CA ASP A 157 2.82 -31.06 4.55
C ASP A 157 1.38 -30.59 4.78
N HIS A 158 1.02 -29.44 4.20
CA HIS A 158 -0.32 -28.84 4.28
C HIS A 158 -0.78 -28.41 2.88
N PRO A 159 -1.12 -29.36 2.01
CA PRO A 159 -1.50 -29.07 0.64
C PRO A 159 -2.83 -28.31 0.62
N THR A 160 -2.83 -27.16 -0.04
CA THR A 160 -4.02 -26.32 -0.26
C THR A 160 -4.18 -25.99 -1.75
N MET A 161 -5.42 -25.90 -2.20
CA MET A 161 -5.70 -25.40 -3.54
C MET A 161 -5.99 -23.90 -3.49
N ARG A 162 -5.36 -23.17 -4.39
CA ARG A 162 -5.62 -21.74 -4.61
C ARG A 162 -5.87 -21.49 -6.09
N GLY A 163 -6.72 -20.51 -6.39
CA GLY A 163 -6.92 -20.07 -7.76
C GLY A 163 -7.63 -21.07 -8.64
N THR A 164 -8.51 -21.87 -8.09
CA THR A 164 -9.37 -22.79 -8.84
C THR A 164 -10.45 -22.01 -9.59
N ALA A 165 -11.00 -22.63 -10.65
CA ALA A 165 -12.22 -22.16 -11.27
C ALA A 165 -13.40 -22.41 -10.33
N GLN A 166 -14.26 -21.40 -10.18
CA GLN A 166 -15.47 -21.47 -9.37
C GLN A 166 -16.69 -21.23 -10.25
N ASN A 167 -17.72 -22.06 -10.10
CA ASN A 167 -18.96 -21.88 -10.80
C ASN A 167 -19.76 -20.69 -10.24
N PRO A 168 -20.70 -20.12 -11.01
CA PRO A 168 -21.48 -18.96 -10.58
C PRO A 168 -22.24 -19.13 -9.26
N ASP A 169 -22.62 -20.36 -8.95
CA ASP A 169 -23.34 -20.71 -7.72
C ASP A 169 -22.52 -20.60 -6.43
N VAL A 170 -21.18 -20.59 -6.54
CA VAL A 170 -20.26 -20.45 -5.39
C VAL A 170 -19.36 -19.21 -5.45
N TYR A 171 -19.15 -18.63 -6.62
CA TYR A 171 -18.19 -17.54 -6.83
C TYR A 171 -18.57 -16.28 -6.03
N PHE A 172 -19.84 -15.91 -6.01
CA PHE A 172 -20.34 -14.74 -5.27
C PHE A 172 -20.10 -14.91 -3.76
N GLN A 173 -20.48 -16.06 -3.22
CA GLN A 173 -20.29 -16.35 -1.78
C GLN A 173 -18.80 -16.35 -1.41
N ALA A 174 -17.95 -16.91 -2.25
CA ALA A 174 -16.50 -16.91 -2.03
C ALA A 174 -15.96 -15.46 -1.98
N ARG A 175 -16.45 -14.57 -2.84
CA ARG A 175 -16.06 -13.16 -2.82
C ARG A 175 -16.55 -12.42 -1.56
N GLU A 176 -17.74 -12.72 -1.09
CA GLU A 176 -18.29 -12.13 0.14
C GLU A 176 -17.46 -12.47 1.39
N THR A 177 -16.74 -13.60 1.41
CA THR A 177 -15.90 -13.99 2.55
C THR A 177 -14.74 -13.03 2.81
N CYS A 178 -14.39 -12.16 1.84
CA CYS A 178 -13.35 -11.15 2.01
C CYS A 178 -13.81 -9.91 2.82
N ASN A 179 -15.11 -9.64 2.89
CA ASN A 179 -15.66 -8.43 3.48
C ASN A 179 -15.20 -8.14 4.91
N PRO A 180 -15.13 -9.12 5.84
CA PRO A 180 -14.65 -8.85 7.21
C PRO A 180 -13.21 -8.29 7.24
N PHE A 181 -12.33 -8.74 6.33
CA PHE A 181 -10.94 -8.27 6.23
C PHE A 181 -10.90 -6.81 5.76
N TYR A 182 -11.66 -6.46 4.73
CA TYR A 182 -11.76 -5.08 4.25
C TYR A 182 -12.37 -4.16 5.31
N ASN A 183 -13.42 -4.58 5.97
CA ASN A 183 -14.09 -3.78 7.01
C ASN A 183 -13.20 -3.50 8.23
N ALA A 184 -12.29 -4.42 8.57
CA ALA A 184 -11.33 -4.23 9.66
C ALA A 184 -10.14 -3.34 9.29
N THR A 185 -9.78 -3.24 8.00
CA THR A 185 -8.56 -2.59 7.54
C THR A 185 -8.41 -1.13 7.99
N PRO A 186 -9.43 -0.25 7.92
CA PRO A 186 -9.27 1.14 8.34
C PRO A 186 -8.86 1.28 9.82
N ALA A 187 -9.49 0.51 10.71
CA ALA A 187 -9.15 0.54 12.14
C ALA A 187 -7.73 -0.01 12.41
N ILE A 188 -7.30 -1.03 11.65
CA ILE A 188 -5.95 -1.59 11.74
C ILE A 188 -4.91 -0.55 11.29
N VAL A 189 -5.15 0.16 10.19
CA VAL A 189 -4.25 1.21 9.70
C VAL A 189 -4.12 2.32 10.73
N GLN A 190 -5.24 2.83 11.27
CA GLN A 190 -5.22 3.87 12.30
C GLN A 190 -4.46 3.40 13.55
N LYS A 191 -4.67 2.16 14.01
CA LYS A 191 -3.91 1.56 15.11
C LYS A 191 -2.39 1.67 14.90
N TYR A 192 -1.91 1.34 13.71
CA TYR A 192 -0.47 1.42 13.42
C TYR A 192 0.04 2.84 13.22
N MET A 193 -0.79 3.76 12.72
CA MET A 193 -0.48 5.19 12.73
C MET A 193 -0.35 5.73 14.14
N ASP A 194 -1.25 5.35 15.05
CA ASP A 194 -1.21 5.74 16.46
C ASP A 194 0.04 5.17 17.16
N MET A 195 0.36 3.89 16.93
CA MET A 195 1.58 3.26 17.46
C MET A 195 2.85 3.98 17.00
N LEU A 196 2.93 4.34 15.71
CA LEU A 196 4.04 5.12 15.17
C LEU A 196 4.12 6.50 15.84
N GLY A 197 2.98 7.15 16.01
CA GLY A 197 2.87 8.47 16.66
C GLY A 197 3.35 8.45 18.11
N GLU A 198 3.01 7.43 18.88
CA GLU A 198 3.47 7.24 20.26
C GLU A 198 5.01 7.10 20.35
N LYS A 199 5.63 6.49 19.35
CA LYS A 199 7.07 6.21 19.34
C LYS A 199 7.91 7.34 18.75
N THR A 200 7.38 8.05 17.77
CA THR A 200 8.14 9.06 17.01
C THR A 200 7.68 10.49 17.29
N GLY A 201 6.52 10.68 17.89
CA GLY A 201 5.87 11.97 18.07
C GLY A 201 5.17 12.49 16.79
N ARG A 202 5.31 11.82 15.66
CA ARG A 202 4.65 12.18 14.40
C ARG A 202 3.28 11.52 14.33
N LYS A 203 2.23 12.33 14.27
CA LYS A 203 0.84 11.85 14.30
C LYS A 203 0.25 11.86 12.92
N TYR A 204 -0.42 10.78 12.57
CA TYR A 204 -1.10 10.59 11.30
C TYR A 204 -2.51 10.06 11.52
N ASN A 205 -3.42 10.45 10.66
CA ASN A 205 -4.78 9.91 10.63
C ASN A 205 -5.08 9.42 9.21
N LEU A 206 -6.16 8.64 9.09
CA LEU A 206 -6.64 8.21 7.76
C LEU A 206 -7.02 9.40 6.89
N PHE A 207 -7.53 10.45 7.50
CA PHE A 207 -7.84 11.75 6.89
C PHE A 207 -7.60 12.85 7.92
N ASP A 208 -6.94 13.91 7.51
CA ASP A 208 -6.75 15.11 8.30
C ASP A 208 -7.61 16.23 7.75
N TYR A 209 -8.26 16.97 8.64
CA TYR A 209 -9.04 18.14 8.27
C TYR A 209 -8.32 19.42 8.66
N VAL A 210 -8.18 20.31 7.70
CA VAL A 210 -7.63 21.64 7.89
C VAL A 210 -8.65 22.66 7.39
N GLY A 211 -9.02 23.61 8.23
CA GLY A 211 -9.95 24.68 7.84
C GLY A 211 -10.98 25.05 8.92
N ALA A 212 -11.92 25.87 8.54
CA ALA A 212 -13.01 26.30 9.43
C ALA A 212 -13.94 25.12 9.77
N PRO A 213 -14.38 24.98 11.03
CA PRO A 213 -15.22 23.84 11.44
C PRO A 213 -16.63 23.84 10.81
N ASP A 214 -17.05 24.97 10.27
CA ASP A 214 -18.33 25.21 9.62
C ASP A 214 -18.20 25.48 8.11
N ALA A 215 -17.15 24.98 7.48
CA ALA A 215 -16.90 25.17 6.06
C ALA A 215 -18.04 24.63 5.18
N GLU A 216 -18.55 25.47 4.27
CA GLU A 216 -19.57 25.08 3.28
C GLU A 216 -18.99 24.34 2.08
N HIS A 217 -17.69 24.54 1.81
CA HIS A 217 -16.97 23.93 0.71
C HIS A 217 -15.74 23.19 1.23
N VAL A 218 -15.61 21.90 0.87
CA VAL A 218 -14.51 21.05 1.29
C VAL A 218 -13.79 20.50 0.07
N ILE A 219 -12.46 20.60 0.06
CA ILE A 219 -11.59 20.01 -0.95
C ILE A 219 -10.99 18.73 -0.37
N VAL A 220 -11.09 17.62 -1.10
CA VAL A 220 -10.38 16.37 -0.77
C VAL A 220 -9.15 16.28 -1.64
N ALA A 221 -7.97 16.18 -1.04
CA ALA A 221 -6.70 16.14 -1.74
C ALA A 221 -5.79 15.05 -1.16
N MET A 222 -4.82 14.59 -1.94
CA MET A 222 -3.76 13.66 -1.53
C MET A 222 -2.49 13.91 -2.35
N GLY A 223 -1.35 13.39 -1.86
CA GLY A 223 -0.05 13.57 -2.51
C GLY A 223 0.62 14.90 -2.14
N SER A 224 1.70 15.25 -2.82
CA SER A 224 2.59 16.36 -2.47
C SER A 224 1.96 17.77 -2.54
N GLY A 225 0.78 17.89 -3.14
CA GLY A 225 0.05 19.16 -3.20
C GLY A 225 -0.63 19.55 -1.88
N VAL A 226 -0.79 18.60 -0.93
CA VAL A 226 -1.54 18.88 0.31
C VAL A 226 -0.83 19.88 1.22
N ASP A 227 0.49 19.89 1.27
CA ASP A 227 1.25 20.85 2.07
C ASP A 227 0.99 22.31 1.61
N ALA A 228 0.95 22.54 0.30
CA ALA A 228 0.64 23.85 -0.26
C ALA A 228 -0.82 24.25 -0.01
N ILE A 229 -1.73 23.27 -0.01
CA ILE A 229 -3.14 23.50 0.30
C ILE A 229 -3.30 23.88 1.76
N ASP A 230 -2.67 23.14 2.69
CA ASP A 230 -2.72 23.41 4.12
C ASP A 230 -2.18 24.81 4.44
N GLU A 231 -0.99 25.16 3.94
CA GLU A 231 -0.41 26.49 4.09
C GLU A 231 -1.36 27.59 3.56
N THR A 232 -1.96 27.36 2.41
CA THR A 232 -2.90 28.33 1.79
C THR A 232 -4.16 28.50 2.65
N VAL A 233 -4.77 27.42 3.09
CA VAL A 233 -5.97 27.47 3.95
C VAL A 233 -5.64 28.17 5.27
N SER A 234 -4.52 27.80 5.90
CA SER A 234 -4.06 28.43 7.15
C SER A 234 -3.77 29.93 7.00
N TYR A 235 -3.31 30.36 5.81
CA TYR A 235 -3.12 31.79 5.51
C TYR A 235 -4.44 32.56 5.28
N MET A 236 -5.46 31.86 4.76
CA MET A 236 -6.76 32.49 4.41
C MET A 236 -7.74 32.58 5.57
N ILE A 237 -7.53 31.85 6.65
CA ILE A 237 -8.33 31.89 7.88
C ILE A 237 -7.72 32.88 8.87
#